data_276b3d3908917a958ce5e5216247276c
#
_entry.id   276b3d3908917a958ce5e5216247276c
#
_cell.length_a   1.000
_cell.length_b   1.000
_cell.length_c   1.000
_cell.angle_alpha   90.00
_cell.angle_beta   90.00
_cell.angle_gamma   90.00
#
_symmetry.space_group_name_H-M   'P 1'
#
loop_
_entity.id
_entity.type
_entity.pdbx_description
1 polymer ?
#
loop_
_entity_poly.entity_id
_entity_poly.type
_entity_poly.pdbx_seq_one_letter_code
_entity_poly.pdbx_strand_id
1 'polypeptide(L)'
;MKKSLVVLTTFLLGFAASAFAQTQTAVKPPVAPSAIPTKIAIINMAQAIASTKEGQKAATEISNKYAPRKTEYDKRNQEVETLTNQLNNGRATMSDEAQKKLAADIQAKGTALKRFGEDAQAEMENDDAKVGQELQSKMGALIQQYAIQNGYAVVLNYGDQQSPVLWAAAATWITEDMVKLYDQIHPVKEEALAKPPAKPPVTPPAAPVVKKQ
;
A
#
# COMPACT_ATOMS: atom_id res chain seq x y z
N MET A 1 48.61 36.52 -83.76
CA MET A 1 50.07 36.46 -84.26
C MET A 1 50.81 35.48 -83.37
N LYS A 2 51.47 34.56 -84.03
CA LYS A 2 52.66 33.80 -83.62
C LYS A 2 52.41 32.75 -82.50
N LYS A 3 52.33 31.46 -82.85
CA LYS A 3 53.37 30.49 -83.13
C LYS A 3 54.20 30.18 -81.87
N SER A 4 54.42 29.02 -81.40
CA SER A 4 55.07 27.79 -81.89
C SER A 4 55.26 26.95 -80.59
N LEU A 5 55.35 25.78 -80.56
CA LEU A 5 55.96 24.58 -81.12
C LEU A 5 56.48 23.67 -79.98
N VAL A 6 55.93 22.50 -79.92
CA VAL A 6 56.57 21.19 -79.70
C VAL A 6 57.84 21.12 -78.85
N VAL A 7 57.85 20.27 -77.84
CA VAL A 7 58.88 19.16 -77.76
C VAL A 7 58.27 18.00 -76.93
N LEU A 8 58.31 16.87 -77.59
CA LEU A 8 58.12 15.52 -77.16
C LEU A 8 59.31 15.03 -76.35
N THR A 9 59.11 14.53 -75.16
CA THR A 9 60.05 13.62 -74.52
C THR A 9 59.34 12.57 -73.69
N THR A 10 59.35 11.40 -74.24
CA THR A 10 59.00 10.12 -73.60
C THR A 10 59.93 9.84 -72.43
N PHE A 11 59.34 9.62 -71.21
CA PHE A 11 60.07 8.98 -70.15
C PHE A 11 59.20 7.90 -69.53
N LEU A 12 59.60 6.69 -69.84
CA LEU A 12 59.01 5.45 -69.34
C LEU A 12 59.68 5.15 -67.99
N LEU A 13 58.89 5.22 -66.89
CA LEU A 13 59.32 4.61 -65.63
C LEU A 13 58.13 4.02 -64.90
N GLY A 14 58.32 2.76 -64.60
CA GLY A 14 57.32 1.91 -64.00
C GLY A 14 56.79 2.41 -62.59
N PHE A 15 55.53 2.36 -62.45
CA PHE A 15 54.89 2.63 -61.17
C PHE A 15 54.35 1.34 -60.58
N ALA A 16 55.02 0.89 -59.54
CA ALA A 16 54.58 -0.23 -58.72
C ALA A 16 53.21 0.16 -58.03
N ALA A 17 52.17 -0.58 -58.34
CA ALA A 17 50.89 -0.44 -57.70
C ALA A 17 50.93 -0.91 -56.23
N SER A 18 51.10 0.02 -55.33
CA SER A 18 50.86 -0.24 -53.89
C SER A 18 49.32 -0.27 -53.62
N ALA A 19 48.79 -1.47 -53.51
CA ALA A 19 47.41 -1.68 -53.07
C ALA A 19 47.32 -1.26 -51.63
N PHE A 20 46.84 -0.05 -51.36
CA PHE A 20 46.32 0.34 -50.02
C PHE A 20 45.02 -0.38 -49.80
N ALA A 21 45.06 -1.46 -49.05
CA ALA A 21 43.87 -2.07 -48.46
C ALA A 21 43.25 -1.05 -47.48
N GLN A 22 42.24 -0.30 -47.93
CA GLN A 22 41.37 0.48 -47.05
C GLN A 22 40.57 -0.52 -46.24
N THR A 23 40.97 -0.70 -44.96
CA THR A 23 40.16 -1.33 -43.96
C THR A 23 38.93 -0.44 -43.73
N GLN A 24 37.85 -0.71 -44.44
CA GLN A 24 36.55 -0.14 -44.14
C GLN A 24 36.15 -0.63 -42.73
N THR A 25 36.44 0.16 -41.73
CA THR A 25 35.76 0.02 -40.42
C THR A 25 34.29 0.11 -40.71
N ALA A 26 33.57 -1.02 -40.61
CA ALA A 26 32.13 -1.07 -40.71
C ALA A 26 31.59 -0.19 -39.56
N VAL A 27 31.19 1.03 -39.91
CA VAL A 27 30.45 1.91 -39.02
C VAL A 27 29.15 1.17 -38.76
N LYS A 28 29.03 0.63 -37.54
CA LYS A 28 27.79 0.04 -37.03
C LYS A 28 26.67 1.06 -37.30
N PRO A 29 25.58 0.70 -38.01
CA PRO A 29 24.51 1.66 -38.31
C PRO A 29 24.05 2.26 -36.98
N PRO A 30 23.77 3.57 -36.93
CA PRO A 30 23.24 4.21 -35.73
C PRO A 30 22.01 3.42 -35.27
N VAL A 31 22.06 2.95 -34.04
CA VAL A 31 20.92 2.30 -33.40
C VAL A 31 19.78 3.33 -33.48
N ALA A 32 18.75 3.03 -34.23
CA ALA A 32 17.55 3.90 -34.30
C ALA A 32 17.11 4.17 -32.87
N PRO A 33 16.84 5.44 -32.50
CA PRO A 33 16.39 5.74 -31.18
C PRO A 33 15.14 4.91 -30.91
N SER A 34 15.21 4.03 -29.92
CA SER A 34 14.05 3.28 -29.46
C SER A 34 12.95 4.29 -29.19
N ALA A 35 11.78 4.14 -29.83
CA ALA A 35 10.68 5.07 -29.66
C ALA A 35 10.42 5.22 -28.16
N ILE A 36 10.56 6.43 -27.62
CA ILE A 36 10.29 6.72 -26.23
C ILE A 36 8.79 6.44 -25.99
N PRO A 37 8.44 5.62 -25.01
CA PRO A 37 7.04 5.43 -24.66
C PRO A 37 6.38 6.78 -24.38
N THR A 38 5.17 6.99 -24.87
CA THR A 38 4.44 8.27 -24.70
C THR A 38 3.16 8.10 -23.89
N LYS A 39 2.80 6.85 -23.55
CA LYS A 39 1.59 6.56 -22.78
C LYS A 39 1.77 6.97 -21.32
N ILE A 40 0.73 7.56 -20.75
CA ILE A 40 0.62 7.88 -19.32
C ILE A 40 -0.46 7.00 -18.71
N ALA A 41 -0.20 6.45 -17.55
CA ALA A 41 -1.17 5.73 -16.74
C ALA A 41 -1.45 6.45 -15.42
N ILE A 42 -2.65 6.26 -14.89
CA ILE A 42 -3.08 6.77 -13.59
C ILE A 42 -3.48 5.59 -12.72
N ILE A 43 -3.03 5.60 -11.48
CA ILE A 43 -3.39 4.59 -10.49
C ILE A 43 -3.80 5.26 -9.19
N ASN A 44 -4.75 4.67 -8.47
CA ASN A 44 -4.93 4.91 -7.05
C ASN A 44 -4.29 3.76 -6.27
N MET A 45 -3.07 3.98 -5.81
CA MET A 45 -2.26 2.96 -5.13
C MET A 45 -2.94 2.43 -3.86
N ALA A 46 -3.45 3.32 -3.02
CA ALA A 46 -4.12 2.96 -1.77
C ALA A 46 -5.38 2.11 -2.04
N GLN A 47 -6.21 2.54 -3.01
CA GLN A 47 -7.39 1.79 -3.43
C GLN A 47 -7.01 0.45 -4.04
N ALA A 48 -5.99 0.40 -4.90
CA ALA A 48 -5.53 -0.83 -5.50
C ALA A 48 -5.15 -1.86 -4.43
N ILE A 49 -4.30 -1.48 -3.48
CA ILE A 49 -3.86 -2.35 -2.37
C ILE A 49 -5.05 -2.82 -1.55
N ALA A 50 -5.94 -1.90 -1.12
CA ALA A 50 -7.11 -2.24 -0.31
C ALA A 50 -8.10 -3.17 -1.04
N SER A 51 -8.12 -3.14 -2.37
CA SER A 51 -9.01 -3.97 -3.20
C SER A 51 -8.44 -5.35 -3.50
N THR A 52 -7.13 -5.58 -3.30
CA THR A 52 -6.54 -6.92 -3.49
C THR A 52 -7.00 -7.89 -2.41
N LYS A 53 -7.04 -9.18 -2.75
CA LYS A 53 -7.35 -10.24 -1.76
C LYS A 53 -6.37 -10.25 -0.59
N GLU A 54 -5.09 -10.01 -0.85
CA GLU A 54 -4.07 -9.94 0.20
C GLU A 54 -4.28 -8.73 1.11
N GLY A 55 -4.62 -7.56 0.56
CA GLY A 55 -4.94 -6.37 1.33
C GLY A 55 -6.18 -6.54 2.22
N GLN A 56 -7.25 -7.13 1.67
CA GLN A 56 -8.47 -7.44 2.44
C GLN A 56 -8.20 -8.45 3.57
N LYS A 57 -7.40 -9.46 3.29
CA LYS A 57 -6.98 -10.44 4.31
C LYS A 57 -6.18 -9.77 5.40
N ALA A 58 -5.18 -8.95 5.05
CA ALA A 58 -4.36 -8.24 6.01
C ALA A 58 -5.19 -7.32 6.91
N ALA A 59 -6.13 -6.56 6.35
CA ALA A 59 -7.05 -5.71 7.11
C ALA A 59 -7.92 -6.55 8.09
N THR A 60 -8.37 -7.72 7.66
CA THR A 60 -9.14 -8.64 8.50
C THR A 60 -8.28 -9.20 9.63
N GLU A 61 -7.06 -9.60 9.34
CA GLU A 61 -6.12 -10.14 10.35
C GLU A 61 -5.77 -9.09 11.42
N ILE A 62 -5.51 -7.84 11.02
CA ILE A 62 -5.28 -6.74 11.93
C ILE A 62 -6.53 -6.49 12.78
N SER A 63 -7.70 -6.39 12.17
CA SER A 63 -8.97 -6.22 12.90
C SER A 63 -9.18 -7.33 13.94
N ASN A 64 -8.97 -8.58 13.57
CA ASN A 64 -9.12 -9.73 14.48
C ASN A 64 -8.07 -9.73 15.60
N LYS A 65 -6.84 -9.32 15.30
CA LYS A 65 -5.76 -9.22 16.30
C LYS A 65 -6.09 -8.19 17.38
N TYR A 66 -6.70 -7.06 16.99
CA TYR A 66 -6.96 -5.95 17.93
C TYR A 66 -8.39 -5.96 18.52
N ALA A 67 -9.32 -6.77 18.03
CA ALA A 67 -10.65 -6.90 18.58
C ALA A 67 -10.68 -7.25 20.10
N PRO A 68 -9.85 -8.17 20.62
CA PRO A 68 -9.79 -8.45 22.06
C PRO A 68 -9.29 -7.26 22.88
N ARG A 69 -8.35 -6.48 22.34
CA ARG A 69 -7.84 -5.27 23.03
C ARG A 69 -8.91 -4.19 23.12
N LYS A 70 -9.71 -4.02 22.05
CA LYS A 70 -10.85 -3.12 22.08
C LYS A 70 -11.86 -3.53 23.13
N THR A 71 -12.20 -4.80 23.22
CA THR A 71 -13.11 -5.34 24.23
C THR A 71 -12.58 -5.09 25.66
N GLU A 72 -11.30 -5.29 25.88
CA GLU A 72 -10.68 -5.04 27.19
C GLU A 72 -10.65 -3.54 27.52
N TYR A 73 -10.39 -2.68 26.54
CA TYR A 73 -10.47 -1.23 26.71
C TYR A 73 -11.88 -0.79 27.13
N ASP A 74 -12.90 -1.26 26.42
CA ASP A 74 -14.30 -0.94 26.70
C ASP A 74 -14.70 -1.40 28.13
N LYS A 75 -14.25 -2.59 28.55
CA LYS A 75 -14.47 -3.11 29.90
C LYS A 75 -13.81 -2.23 30.99
N ARG A 76 -12.56 -1.84 30.80
CA ARG A 76 -11.84 -0.96 31.74
C ARG A 76 -12.48 0.42 31.80
N ASN A 77 -12.94 0.94 30.66
CA ASN A 77 -13.67 2.21 30.61
C ASN A 77 -14.97 2.16 31.42
N GLN A 78 -15.77 1.09 31.25
CA GLN A 78 -16.99 0.88 32.04
C GLN A 78 -16.69 0.77 33.55
N GLU A 79 -15.59 0.16 33.94
CA GLU A 79 -15.17 0.08 35.35
C GLU A 79 -14.88 1.48 35.90
N VAL A 80 -14.13 2.32 35.19
CA VAL A 80 -13.83 3.71 35.59
C VAL A 80 -15.12 4.53 35.69
N GLU A 81 -16.04 4.40 34.74
CA GLU A 81 -17.33 5.06 34.75
C GLU A 81 -18.19 4.61 35.98
N THR A 82 -18.20 3.31 36.28
CA THR A 82 -18.93 2.76 37.41
C THR A 82 -18.42 3.31 38.75
N LEU A 83 -17.08 3.33 38.94
CA LEU A 83 -16.44 3.88 40.12
C LEU A 83 -16.71 5.38 40.27
N THR A 84 -16.66 6.12 39.14
CA THR A 84 -16.98 7.55 39.11
C THR A 84 -18.42 7.82 39.53
N ASN A 85 -19.37 7.02 39.03
CA ASN A 85 -20.78 7.11 39.43
C ASN A 85 -20.97 6.74 40.89
N GLN A 86 -20.26 5.73 41.41
CA GLN A 86 -20.30 5.37 42.84
C GLN A 86 -19.81 6.54 43.72
N LEU A 87 -18.71 7.19 43.33
CA LEU A 87 -18.22 8.34 44.06
C LEU A 87 -19.20 9.49 44.07
N ASN A 88 -19.78 9.80 42.88
CA ASN A 88 -20.71 10.92 42.75
C ASN A 88 -22.02 10.69 43.56
N ASN A 89 -22.60 9.49 43.48
CA ASN A 89 -23.86 9.13 44.14
C ASN A 89 -23.65 8.88 45.64
N GLY A 90 -22.50 8.36 46.04
CA GLY A 90 -22.20 8.04 47.46
C GLY A 90 -21.64 9.19 48.28
N ARG A 91 -21.34 10.33 47.65
CA ARG A 91 -20.61 11.44 48.29
C ARG A 91 -21.20 11.93 49.61
N ALA A 92 -22.54 11.92 49.72
CA ALA A 92 -23.25 12.37 50.93
C ALA A 92 -23.20 11.35 52.09
N THR A 93 -22.91 10.08 51.79
CA THR A 93 -22.99 8.96 52.73
C THR A 93 -21.62 8.32 53.03
N MET A 94 -20.63 8.62 52.25
CA MET A 94 -19.25 8.07 52.43
C MET A 94 -18.43 8.93 53.36
N SER A 95 -17.53 8.30 54.16
CA SER A 95 -16.54 9.01 54.92
C SER A 95 -15.50 9.69 54.01
N ASP A 96 -14.86 10.76 54.45
CA ASP A 96 -13.83 11.48 53.72
C ASP A 96 -12.66 10.57 53.27
N GLU A 97 -12.31 9.61 54.10
CA GLU A 97 -11.26 8.64 53.82
C GLU A 97 -11.68 7.68 52.65
N ALA A 98 -12.94 7.20 52.70
CA ALA A 98 -13.49 6.36 51.64
C ALA A 98 -13.60 7.12 50.32
N GLN A 99 -14.02 8.40 50.33
CA GLN A 99 -14.05 9.24 49.12
C GLN A 99 -12.65 9.44 48.52
N LYS A 100 -11.63 9.76 49.36
CA LYS A 100 -10.24 9.93 48.94
C LYS A 100 -9.69 8.66 48.30
N LYS A 101 -9.93 7.50 48.93
CA LYS A 101 -9.47 6.19 48.39
C LYS A 101 -10.13 5.89 47.06
N LEU A 102 -11.45 6.08 46.93
CA LEU A 102 -12.17 5.84 45.67
C LEU A 102 -11.73 6.80 44.57
N ALA A 103 -11.51 8.08 44.91
CA ALA A 103 -10.95 9.05 43.93
C ALA A 103 -9.53 8.69 43.46
N ALA A 104 -8.67 8.22 44.35
CA ALA A 104 -7.31 7.75 44.00
C ALA A 104 -7.37 6.50 43.09
N ASP A 105 -8.31 5.57 43.35
CA ASP A 105 -8.51 4.38 42.52
C ASP A 105 -9.01 4.75 41.12
N ILE A 106 -9.98 5.64 41.01
CA ILE A 106 -10.48 6.18 39.73
C ILE A 106 -9.34 6.81 38.94
N GLN A 107 -8.51 7.64 39.59
CA GLN A 107 -7.36 8.27 38.92
C GLN A 107 -6.33 7.25 38.43
N ALA A 108 -6.00 6.26 39.26
CA ALA A 108 -5.05 5.20 38.90
C ALA A 108 -5.56 4.37 37.71
N LYS A 109 -6.84 3.94 37.77
CA LYS A 109 -7.48 3.18 36.69
C LYS A 109 -7.63 3.99 35.41
N GLY A 110 -8.00 5.27 35.49
CA GLY A 110 -8.06 6.18 34.35
C GLY A 110 -6.71 6.37 33.68
N THR A 111 -5.64 6.51 34.47
CA THR A 111 -4.26 6.58 33.93
C THR A 111 -3.86 5.27 33.24
N ALA A 112 -4.17 4.13 33.85
CA ALA A 112 -3.90 2.82 33.28
C ALA A 112 -4.69 2.57 31.99
N LEU A 113 -5.98 2.97 31.95
CA LEU A 113 -6.83 2.90 30.76
C LEU A 113 -6.24 3.72 29.60
N LYS A 114 -5.85 4.96 29.88
CA LYS A 114 -5.24 5.84 28.88
C LYS A 114 -4.00 5.20 28.27
N ARG A 115 -3.05 4.74 29.11
CA ARG A 115 -1.84 4.06 28.63
C ARG A 115 -2.16 2.82 27.81
N PHE A 116 -3.08 2.00 28.28
CA PHE A 116 -3.51 0.80 27.56
C PHE A 116 -4.05 1.13 26.16
N GLY A 117 -4.83 2.21 26.03
CA GLY A 117 -5.35 2.68 24.74
C GLY A 117 -4.24 3.19 23.82
N GLU A 118 -3.33 4.02 24.36
CA GLU A 118 -2.17 4.56 23.62
C GLU A 118 -1.25 3.44 23.10
N ASP A 119 -0.93 2.48 23.97
CA ASP A 119 -0.08 1.34 23.61
C ASP A 119 -0.74 0.47 22.54
N ALA A 120 -2.04 0.17 22.68
CA ALA A 120 -2.77 -0.63 21.70
C ALA A 120 -2.88 0.06 20.33
N GLN A 121 -3.09 1.38 20.33
CA GLN A 121 -3.12 2.17 19.10
C GLN A 121 -1.75 2.21 18.43
N ALA A 122 -0.67 2.47 19.17
CA ALA A 122 0.68 2.52 18.63
C ALA A 122 1.11 1.16 18.04
N GLU A 123 0.77 0.05 18.69
CA GLU A 123 1.03 -1.28 18.15
C GLU A 123 0.24 -1.53 16.85
N MET A 124 -1.04 -1.15 16.80
CA MET A 124 -1.88 -1.30 15.62
C MET A 124 -1.34 -0.48 14.44
N GLU A 125 -1.02 0.79 14.67
CA GLU A 125 -0.43 1.67 13.65
C GLU A 125 0.89 1.13 13.10
N ASN A 126 1.72 0.54 13.97
CA ASN A 126 2.99 -0.06 13.56
C ASN A 126 2.78 -1.32 12.70
N ASP A 127 1.80 -2.16 13.05
CA ASP A 127 1.46 -3.33 12.26
C ASP A 127 0.85 -2.94 10.91
N ASP A 128 -0.07 -1.97 10.89
CA ASP A 128 -0.64 -1.41 9.66
C ASP A 128 0.44 -0.84 8.74
N ALA A 129 1.38 -0.08 9.30
CA ALA A 129 2.47 0.50 8.54
C ALA A 129 3.37 -0.58 7.91
N LYS A 130 3.72 -1.63 8.67
CA LYS A 130 4.54 -2.74 8.17
C LYS A 130 3.86 -3.48 7.01
N VAL A 131 2.60 -3.85 7.21
CA VAL A 131 1.82 -4.56 6.18
C VAL A 131 1.59 -3.66 4.96
N GLY A 132 1.24 -2.40 5.18
CA GLY A 132 1.07 -1.41 4.12
C GLY A 132 2.34 -1.23 3.28
N GLN A 133 3.51 -1.15 3.92
CA GLN A 133 4.80 -1.02 3.25
C GLN A 133 5.15 -2.28 2.42
N GLU A 134 4.85 -3.46 2.94
CA GLU A 134 5.07 -4.72 2.21
C GLU A 134 4.20 -4.79 0.95
N LEU A 135 2.89 -4.54 1.09
CA LEU A 135 1.94 -4.54 -0.02
C LEU A 135 2.26 -3.46 -1.06
N GLN A 136 2.66 -2.27 -0.59
CA GLN A 136 3.09 -1.18 -1.48
C GLN A 136 4.34 -1.54 -2.28
N SER A 137 5.31 -2.20 -1.66
CA SER A 137 6.53 -2.67 -2.34
C SER A 137 6.21 -3.70 -3.42
N LYS A 138 5.37 -4.70 -3.13
CA LYS A 138 4.91 -5.71 -4.09
C LYS A 138 4.16 -5.08 -5.26
N MET A 139 3.21 -4.18 -4.96
CA MET A 139 2.44 -3.48 -5.98
C MET A 139 3.32 -2.56 -6.84
N GLY A 140 4.29 -1.87 -6.24
CA GLY A 140 5.24 -1.02 -6.95
C GLY A 140 6.08 -1.80 -7.97
N ALA A 141 6.59 -2.96 -7.58
CA ALA A 141 7.33 -3.85 -8.49
C ALA A 141 6.46 -4.32 -9.66
N LEU A 142 5.20 -4.66 -9.38
CA LEU A 142 4.24 -5.07 -10.39
C LEU A 142 3.90 -3.95 -11.37
N ILE A 143 3.68 -2.72 -10.88
CA ILE A 143 3.44 -1.53 -11.71
C ILE A 143 4.62 -1.28 -12.63
N GLN A 144 5.85 -1.36 -12.14
CA GLN A 144 7.04 -1.17 -12.96
C GLN A 144 7.10 -2.17 -14.12
N GLN A 145 6.86 -3.45 -13.84
CA GLN A 145 6.83 -4.50 -14.86
C GLN A 145 5.71 -4.28 -15.89
N TYR A 146 4.52 -3.97 -15.41
CA TYR A 146 3.36 -3.68 -16.25
C TYR A 146 3.57 -2.47 -17.15
N ALA A 147 4.15 -1.40 -16.60
CA ALA A 147 4.45 -0.17 -17.34
C ALA A 147 5.42 -0.43 -18.50
N ILE A 148 6.50 -1.18 -18.26
CA ILE A 148 7.47 -1.56 -19.29
C ILE A 148 6.82 -2.39 -20.39
N GLN A 149 6.03 -3.42 -20.02
CA GLN A 149 5.40 -4.33 -20.98
C GLN A 149 4.34 -3.64 -21.85
N ASN A 150 3.65 -2.64 -21.32
CA ASN A 150 2.57 -1.93 -22.03
C ASN A 150 3.00 -0.60 -22.63
N GLY A 151 4.27 -0.22 -22.52
CA GLY A 151 4.83 0.98 -23.13
C GLY A 151 4.33 2.27 -22.46
N TYR A 152 4.16 2.26 -21.14
CA TYR A 152 3.90 3.48 -20.37
C TYR A 152 5.21 4.20 -20.06
N ALA A 153 5.25 5.51 -20.34
CA ALA A 153 6.37 6.37 -20.00
C ALA A 153 6.33 6.80 -18.53
N VAL A 154 5.12 7.00 -18.01
CA VAL A 154 4.87 7.51 -16.65
C VAL A 154 3.64 6.82 -16.08
N VAL A 155 3.68 6.49 -14.79
CA VAL A 155 2.53 6.10 -13.98
C VAL A 155 2.41 7.11 -12.84
N LEU A 156 1.27 7.79 -12.74
CA LEU A 156 0.99 8.79 -11.71
C LEU A 156 0.04 8.24 -10.66
N ASN A 157 0.36 8.46 -9.37
CA ASN A 157 -0.53 8.12 -8.29
C ASN A 157 -1.56 9.22 -8.05
N TYR A 158 -2.86 8.90 -8.16
CA TYR A 158 -3.97 9.84 -7.91
C TYR A 158 -4.39 9.88 -6.44
N GLY A 159 -4.10 8.82 -5.67
CA GLY A 159 -4.59 8.65 -4.30
C GLY A 159 -3.95 9.56 -3.25
N ASP A 160 -2.90 10.29 -3.59
CA ASP A 160 -2.20 11.18 -2.66
C ASP A 160 -2.89 12.55 -2.60
N GLN A 161 -2.95 13.12 -1.40
CA GLN A 161 -3.50 14.48 -1.18
C GLN A 161 -2.78 15.57 -1.99
N GLN A 162 -1.55 15.31 -2.42
CA GLN A 162 -0.72 16.20 -3.22
C GLN A 162 -0.65 15.78 -4.69
N SER A 163 -1.58 14.93 -5.15
CA SER A 163 -1.59 14.49 -6.54
C SER A 163 -1.77 15.68 -7.49
N PRO A 164 -0.89 15.86 -8.48
CA PRO A 164 -1.01 16.94 -9.46
C PRO A 164 -2.08 16.64 -10.53
N VAL A 165 -2.73 15.49 -10.48
CA VAL A 165 -3.71 15.06 -11.49
C VAL A 165 -5.06 15.68 -11.18
N LEU A 166 -5.50 16.66 -12.00
CA LEU A 166 -6.83 17.28 -11.88
C LEU A 166 -7.90 16.54 -12.67
N TRP A 167 -7.51 15.90 -13.77
CA TRP A 167 -8.41 15.14 -14.64
C TRP A 167 -7.62 14.09 -15.41
N ALA A 168 -8.24 12.94 -15.63
CA ALA A 168 -7.70 11.88 -16.46
C ALA A 168 -8.81 11.12 -17.18
N ALA A 169 -8.59 10.77 -18.45
CA ALA A 169 -9.53 9.96 -19.22
C ALA A 169 -9.66 8.55 -18.62
N ALA A 170 -10.84 7.96 -18.70
CA ALA A 170 -11.10 6.61 -18.14
C ALA A 170 -10.11 5.55 -18.65
N ALA A 171 -9.70 5.63 -19.92
CA ALA A 171 -8.75 4.70 -20.52
C ALA A 171 -7.32 4.77 -19.98
N THR A 172 -6.99 5.80 -19.18
CA THR A 172 -5.66 5.94 -18.56
C THR A 172 -5.58 5.29 -17.18
N TRP A 173 -6.71 4.89 -16.60
CA TRP A 173 -6.75 4.28 -15.28
C TRP A 173 -6.39 2.80 -15.34
N ILE A 174 -5.39 2.41 -14.57
CA ILE A 174 -4.91 1.03 -14.50
C ILE A 174 -5.18 0.37 -13.14
N THR A 175 -5.88 1.04 -12.23
CA THR A 175 -6.12 0.57 -10.85
C THR A 175 -6.73 -0.84 -10.83
N GLU A 176 -7.80 -1.08 -11.60
CA GLU A 176 -8.46 -2.39 -11.65
C GLU A 176 -7.60 -3.48 -12.31
N ASP A 177 -6.84 -3.12 -13.35
CA ASP A 177 -5.94 -4.05 -14.02
C ASP A 177 -4.83 -4.50 -13.08
N MET A 178 -4.30 -3.56 -12.27
CA MET A 178 -3.30 -3.86 -11.26
C MET A 178 -3.83 -4.75 -10.15
N VAL A 179 -5.07 -4.55 -9.69
CA VAL A 179 -5.71 -5.43 -8.70
C VAL A 179 -5.83 -6.85 -9.24
N LYS A 180 -6.36 -7.01 -10.46
CA LYS A 180 -6.53 -8.33 -11.09
C LYS A 180 -5.19 -9.04 -11.29
N LEU A 181 -4.19 -8.31 -11.77
CA LEU A 181 -2.86 -8.87 -12.02
C LEU A 181 -2.17 -9.23 -10.69
N TYR A 182 -2.31 -8.41 -9.66
CA TYR A 182 -1.79 -8.68 -8.32
C TYR A 182 -2.37 -9.98 -7.75
N ASP A 183 -3.69 -10.14 -7.80
CA ASP A 183 -4.37 -11.33 -7.28
C ASP A 183 -4.03 -12.62 -8.06
N GLN A 184 -3.64 -12.50 -9.33
CA GLN A 184 -3.14 -13.62 -10.13
C GLN A 184 -1.73 -14.05 -9.72
N ILE A 185 -0.86 -13.09 -9.43
CA ILE A 185 0.56 -13.32 -9.09
C ILE A 185 0.73 -13.67 -7.61
N HIS A 186 -0.10 -13.10 -6.74
CA HIS A 186 -0.11 -13.30 -5.30
C HIS A 186 -1.44 -13.92 -4.82
N PRO A 187 -1.73 -15.18 -5.20
CA PRO A 187 -2.99 -15.81 -4.80
C PRO A 187 -3.01 -16.05 -3.29
N VAL A 188 -4.02 -15.51 -2.63
CA VAL A 188 -4.28 -15.78 -1.21
C VAL A 188 -4.99 -17.13 -1.11
N LYS A 189 -4.49 -18.05 -0.29
CA LYS A 189 -5.21 -19.28 0.03
C LYS A 189 -6.53 -18.90 0.71
N GLU A 190 -7.63 -19.33 0.12
CA GLU A 190 -9.00 -18.94 0.48
C GLU A 190 -9.44 -19.37 1.88
N GLU A 191 -8.62 -20.18 2.56
CA GLU A 191 -8.89 -20.75 3.87
C GLU A 191 -8.99 -19.71 5.02
N ALA A 192 -8.56 -18.46 4.79
CA ALA A 192 -8.54 -17.41 5.80
C ALA A 192 -9.72 -16.43 5.72
N LEU A 193 -10.52 -16.45 4.66
CA LEU A 193 -11.66 -15.53 4.49
C LEU A 193 -13.01 -16.12 4.95
N ALA A 194 -13.07 -17.38 5.33
CA ALA A 194 -14.28 -18.07 5.71
C ALA A 194 -14.39 -18.25 7.22
N LYS A 195 -14.83 -17.27 7.96
CA LYS A 195 -15.85 -17.30 9.01
C LYS A 195 -16.04 -15.94 9.66
N PRO A 196 -17.20 -15.31 9.49
CA PRO A 196 -17.65 -14.32 10.47
C PRO A 196 -17.75 -15.03 11.82
N PRO A 197 -17.38 -14.40 12.94
CA PRO A 197 -17.57 -15.01 14.25
C PRO A 197 -19.04 -15.42 14.40
N ALA A 198 -19.28 -16.68 14.69
CA ALA A 198 -20.62 -17.20 14.94
C ALA A 198 -21.24 -16.37 16.06
N LYS A 199 -22.41 -15.75 15.77
CA LYS A 199 -23.22 -15.12 16.81
C LYS A 199 -23.41 -16.13 17.95
N PRO A 200 -23.21 -15.74 19.22
CA PRO A 200 -23.49 -16.61 20.34
C PRO A 200 -24.94 -17.12 20.22
N PRO A 201 -25.22 -18.37 20.55
CA PRO A 201 -26.57 -18.94 20.47
C PRO A 201 -27.48 -18.11 21.40
N VAL A 202 -28.49 -17.48 20.83
CA VAL A 202 -29.56 -16.83 21.58
C VAL A 202 -30.33 -17.93 22.21
N THR A 203 -30.13 -18.15 23.52
CA THR A 203 -31.00 -19.03 24.34
C THR A 203 -32.40 -18.41 24.42
N PRO A 204 -33.45 -19.09 23.94
CA PRO A 204 -34.81 -18.56 24.08
C PRO A 204 -35.16 -18.40 25.58
N PRO A 205 -35.88 -17.33 25.97
CA PRO A 205 -36.30 -17.17 27.34
C PRO A 205 -37.23 -18.35 27.75
N ALA A 206 -36.89 -18.94 28.88
CA ALA A 206 -37.67 -20.03 29.46
C ALA A 206 -39.12 -19.57 29.66
N ALA A 207 -40.06 -20.37 29.16
CA ALA A 207 -41.50 -20.14 29.36
C ALA A 207 -41.87 -20.17 30.85
N PRO A 208 -42.81 -19.32 31.29
CA PRO A 208 -43.23 -19.29 32.70
C PRO A 208 -43.94 -20.60 33.07
N VAL A 209 -43.45 -21.21 34.14
CA VAL A 209 -44.07 -22.39 34.75
C VAL A 209 -45.39 -21.95 35.40
N VAL A 210 -46.52 -22.28 34.80
CA VAL A 210 -47.84 -22.13 35.39
C VAL A 210 -48.00 -23.20 36.47
N LYS A 211 -47.95 -22.80 37.76
CA LYS A 211 -48.40 -23.66 38.88
C LYS A 211 -49.92 -23.75 38.83
N LYS A 212 -50.44 -24.95 38.56
CA LYS A 212 -51.83 -25.31 38.85
C LYS A 212 -52.01 -25.46 40.36
N GLN A 213 -52.92 -24.73 40.94
CA GLN A 213 -53.56 -25.04 42.23
C GLN A 213 -54.56 -26.14 42.04
#